data_a7d00eb58b92491167bbbda3b0464456
#
_entry.id   a7d00eb58b92491167bbbda3b0464456
#
_cell.length_a   1.000
_cell.length_b   1.000
_cell.length_c   1.000
_cell.angle_alpha   90.00
_cell.angle_beta   90.00
_cell.angle_gamma   90.00
#
_symmetry.space_group_name_H-M   'P 1'
#
loop_
_entity.id
_entity.type
_entity.pdbx_description
1 polymer ?
#
loop_
_entity_poly.entity_id
_entity_poly.type
_entity_poly.pdbx_seq_one_letter_code
_entity_poly.pdbx_strand_id
1 'polypeptide(L)'
;MMKRAAALAACLMAAAAVSCGARSDRDSIAAVLEDMAARVENRDAAGLVAHLADDYLDFEGRDRARTQAMVEEYLGRFRGVKAKILATRITLGGEGEASVELDVALYSGVAAALRKAVGFSGENYRFSCVFSKNGAWLVSEARWEAIATESLFPESLKILRELFPNL
;
A
#
# COMPACT_ATOMS: atom_id res chain seq x y z
N MET A 1 -39.77 -18.34 -39.71
CA MET A 1 -38.38 -17.83 -39.67
C MET A 1 -38.13 -16.85 -38.52
N MET A 2 -39.13 -16.23 -37.89
CA MET A 2 -38.95 -15.24 -36.79
C MET A 2 -38.56 -15.81 -35.41
N LYS A 3 -38.81 -17.09 -35.10
CA LYS A 3 -38.52 -17.70 -33.80
C LYS A 3 -37.03 -18.04 -33.57
N ARG A 4 -36.21 -18.15 -34.64
CA ARG A 4 -34.78 -18.43 -34.51
C ARG A 4 -33.92 -17.20 -34.31
N ALA A 5 -34.36 -16.01 -34.69
CA ALA A 5 -33.65 -14.75 -34.47
C ALA A 5 -33.73 -14.27 -33.04
N ALA A 6 -34.83 -14.54 -32.31
CA ALA A 6 -34.99 -14.14 -30.91
C ALA A 6 -34.10 -14.94 -29.95
N ALA A 7 -33.78 -16.20 -30.27
CA ALA A 7 -32.91 -17.03 -29.43
C ALA A 7 -31.42 -16.62 -29.50
N LEU A 8 -30.98 -16.14 -30.68
CA LEU A 8 -29.59 -15.65 -30.85
C LEU A 8 -29.35 -14.31 -30.16
N ALA A 9 -30.34 -13.41 -30.11
CA ALA A 9 -30.24 -12.14 -29.43
C ALA A 9 -30.18 -12.30 -27.90
N ALA A 10 -30.89 -13.29 -27.33
CA ALA A 10 -30.85 -13.58 -25.89
C ALA A 10 -29.50 -14.17 -25.43
N CYS A 11 -28.81 -14.97 -26.26
CA CYS A 11 -27.46 -15.49 -25.95
C CYS A 11 -26.37 -14.39 -25.97
N LEU A 12 -26.48 -13.39 -26.85
CA LEU A 12 -25.50 -12.30 -26.91
C LEU A 12 -25.63 -11.35 -25.72
N MET A 13 -26.83 -11.14 -25.16
CA MET A 13 -27.02 -10.29 -23.97
C MET A 13 -26.56 -10.96 -22.67
N ALA A 14 -26.56 -12.30 -22.60
CA ALA A 14 -26.05 -13.02 -21.42
C ALA A 14 -24.51 -12.99 -21.29
N ALA A 15 -23.79 -12.81 -22.40
CA ALA A 15 -22.34 -12.74 -22.41
C ALA A 15 -21.78 -11.37 -21.92
N ALA A 16 -22.59 -10.33 -21.94
CA ALA A 16 -22.16 -8.98 -21.50
C ALA A 16 -22.26 -8.76 -19.97
N ALA A 17 -22.90 -9.66 -19.22
CA ALA A 17 -23.16 -9.49 -17.78
C ALA A 17 -22.06 -10.09 -16.87
N VAL A 18 -21.01 -10.71 -17.40
CA VAL A 18 -19.94 -11.39 -16.62
C VAL A 18 -18.65 -10.56 -16.55
N SER A 19 -18.65 -9.32 -17.03
CA SER A 19 -17.53 -8.41 -16.82
C SER A 19 -17.72 -7.54 -15.58
N CYS A 20 -18.14 -8.12 -14.46
CA CYS A 20 -17.88 -7.54 -13.14
C CYS A 20 -16.41 -7.87 -12.84
N GLY A 21 -15.51 -6.95 -13.24
CA GLY A 21 -14.08 -7.17 -13.24
C GLY A 21 -13.58 -7.57 -11.87
N ALA A 22 -13.15 -8.82 -11.73
CA ALA A 22 -12.32 -9.20 -10.60
C ALA A 22 -11.12 -8.23 -10.56
N ARG A 23 -10.94 -7.55 -9.43
CA ARG A 23 -9.79 -6.66 -9.24
C ARG A 23 -8.52 -7.46 -9.53
N SER A 24 -7.60 -6.91 -10.30
CA SER A 24 -6.35 -7.60 -10.57
C SER A 24 -5.58 -7.81 -9.26
N ASP A 25 -4.68 -8.79 -9.22
CA ASP A 25 -3.84 -9.04 -8.04
C ASP A 25 -3.00 -7.80 -7.70
N ARG A 26 -2.50 -7.07 -8.71
CA ARG A 26 -1.79 -5.79 -8.51
C ARG A 26 -2.67 -4.73 -7.85
N ASP A 27 -3.91 -4.58 -8.32
CA ASP A 27 -4.85 -3.61 -7.73
C ASP A 27 -5.25 -4.01 -6.31
N SER A 28 -5.34 -5.31 -6.04
CA SER A 28 -5.64 -5.84 -4.71
C SER A 28 -4.50 -5.56 -3.72
N ILE A 29 -3.25 -5.80 -4.12
CA ILE A 29 -2.06 -5.48 -3.32
C ILE A 29 -1.95 -3.97 -3.11
N ALA A 30 -2.14 -3.16 -4.16
CA ALA A 30 -2.12 -1.70 -4.03
C ALA A 30 -3.18 -1.20 -3.02
N ALA A 31 -4.38 -1.78 -3.05
CA ALA A 31 -5.43 -1.42 -2.09
C ALA A 31 -5.08 -1.81 -0.64
N VAL A 32 -4.38 -2.94 -0.42
CA VAL A 32 -3.86 -3.30 0.90
C VAL A 32 -2.86 -2.26 1.39
N LEU A 33 -1.91 -1.85 0.55
CA LEU A 33 -0.90 -0.85 0.91
C LEU A 33 -1.53 0.51 1.25
N GLU A 34 -2.51 0.96 0.47
CA GLU A 34 -3.24 2.21 0.74
C GLU A 34 -4.04 2.13 2.05
N ASP A 35 -4.70 0.99 2.35
CA ASP A 35 -5.38 0.81 3.62
C ASP A 35 -4.39 0.81 4.80
N MET A 36 -3.24 0.13 4.66
CA MET A 36 -2.18 0.16 5.69
C MET A 36 -1.69 1.59 5.96
N ALA A 37 -1.48 2.41 4.91
CA ALA A 37 -1.11 3.82 5.08
C ALA A 37 -2.21 4.61 5.80
N ALA A 38 -3.47 4.38 5.45
CA ALA A 38 -4.61 5.00 6.13
C ALA A 38 -4.71 4.59 7.61
N ARG A 39 -4.40 3.32 7.96
CA ARG A 39 -4.33 2.85 9.34
C ARG A 39 -3.25 3.58 10.16
N VAL A 40 -2.07 3.79 9.57
CA VAL A 40 -1.01 4.61 10.19
C VAL A 40 -1.52 6.02 10.50
N GLU A 41 -2.17 6.67 9.54
CA GLU A 41 -2.72 8.03 9.72
C GLU A 41 -3.81 8.10 10.81
N ASN A 42 -4.62 7.04 10.92
CA ASN A 42 -5.68 6.90 11.92
C ASN A 42 -5.18 6.35 13.27
N ARG A 43 -3.88 6.05 13.40
CA ARG A 43 -3.25 5.45 14.59
C ARG A 43 -3.85 4.10 14.96
N ASP A 44 -4.30 3.36 13.97
CA ASP A 44 -4.92 2.04 14.09
C ASP A 44 -3.87 0.93 13.84
N ALA A 45 -3.03 0.67 14.84
CA ALA A 45 -2.01 -0.36 14.76
C ALA A 45 -2.63 -1.77 14.59
N ALA A 46 -3.76 -2.03 15.26
CA ALA A 46 -4.48 -3.31 15.14
C ALA A 46 -5.00 -3.52 13.72
N GLY A 47 -5.60 -2.49 13.11
CA GLY A 47 -6.04 -2.54 11.71
C GLY A 47 -4.87 -2.70 10.74
N LEU A 48 -3.71 -2.09 11.02
CA LEU A 48 -2.51 -2.27 10.21
C LEU A 48 -2.03 -3.72 10.22
N VAL A 49 -1.88 -4.34 11.41
CA VAL A 49 -1.38 -5.71 11.51
C VAL A 49 -2.40 -6.77 11.06
N ALA A 50 -3.66 -6.41 10.86
CA ALA A 50 -4.64 -7.27 10.21
C ALA A 50 -4.27 -7.61 8.75
N HIS A 51 -3.42 -6.81 8.11
CA HIS A 51 -2.87 -7.07 6.78
C HIS A 51 -1.60 -7.93 6.78
N LEU A 52 -1.11 -8.35 7.94
CA LEU A 52 0.03 -9.25 8.05
C LEU A 52 -0.44 -10.70 8.10
N ALA A 53 0.27 -11.62 7.45
CA ALA A 53 0.01 -13.04 7.48
C ALA A 53 0.21 -13.62 8.88
N ASP A 54 -0.37 -14.79 9.17
CA ASP A 54 -0.24 -15.40 10.49
C ASP A 54 1.21 -15.83 10.81
N ASP A 55 1.97 -16.16 9.78
CA ASP A 55 3.39 -16.52 9.83
C ASP A 55 4.33 -15.34 9.54
N TYR A 56 3.81 -14.13 9.55
CA TYR A 56 4.59 -12.92 9.27
C TYR A 56 5.81 -12.78 10.19
N LEU A 57 6.94 -12.45 9.57
CA LEU A 57 8.15 -12.02 10.25
C LEU A 57 8.79 -10.84 9.51
N ASP A 58 9.26 -9.85 10.26
CA ASP A 58 10.09 -8.80 9.68
C ASP A 58 11.58 -9.16 9.72
N PHE A 59 12.40 -8.28 9.14
CA PHE A 59 13.86 -8.46 9.06
C PHE A 59 14.58 -8.48 10.44
N GLU A 60 13.92 -8.09 11.52
CA GLU A 60 14.40 -8.19 12.91
C GLU A 60 13.77 -9.37 13.66
N GLY A 61 12.99 -10.19 12.98
CA GLY A 61 12.32 -11.36 13.55
C GLY A 61 11.13 -11.04 14.44
N ARG A 62 10.48 -9.86 14.23
CA ARG A 62 9.23 -9.54 14.92
C ARG A 62 8.07 -10.17 14.18
N ASP A 63 7.23 -10.85 14.95
CA ASP A 63 5.92 -11.35 14.55
C ASP A 63 4.86 -10.23 14.54
N ARG A 64 3.62 -10.56 14.21
CA ARG A 64 2.49 -9.62 14.21
C ARG A 64 2.31 -8.88 15.53
N ALA A 65 2.39 -9.59 16.67
CA ALA A 65 2.15 -8.99 17.99
C ALA A 65 3.24 -7.98 18.35
N ARG A 66 4.51 -8.33 18.12
CA ARG A 66 5.64 -7.44 18.36
C ARG A 66 5.65 -6.25 17.40
N THR A 67 5.25 -6.46 16.14
CA THR A 67 5.10 -5.39 15.15
C THR A 67 3.98 -4.44 15.56
N GLN A 68 2.85 -4.96 16.06
CA GLN A 68 1.78 -4.10 16.60
C GLN A 68 2.28 -3.23 17.74
N ALA A 69 2.96 -3.81 18.74
CA ALA A 69 3.51 -3.06 19.86
C ALA A 69 4.51 -1.98 19.42
N MET A 70 5.39 -2.27 18.46
CA MET A 70 6.32 -1.31 17.87
C MET A 70 5.58 -0.16 17.19
N VAL A 71 4.57 -0.45 16.38
CA VAL A 71 3.75 0.56 15.68
C VAL A 71 2.99 1.43 16.68
N GLU A 72 2.40 0.84 17.72
CA GLU A 72 1.70 1.58 18.78
C GLU A 72 2.66 2.54 19.50
N GLU A 73 3.87 2.09 19.84
CA GLU A 73 4.90 2.91 20.46
C GLU A 73 5.31 4.07 19.54
N TYR A 74 5.58 3.80 18.26
CA TYR A 74 5.93 4.82 17.28
C TYR A 74 4.82 5.87 17.13
N LEU A 75 3.61 5.43 16.88
CA LEU A 75 2.45 6.31 16.72
C LEU A 75 2.11 7.06 18.03
N GLY A 76 2.48 6.50 19.18
CA GLY A 76 2.37 7.14 20.51
C GLY A 76 3.25 8.40 20.63
N ARG A 77 4.44 8.37 20.04
CA ARG A 77 5.42 9.48 20.12
C ARG A 77 5.08 10.67 19.24
N PHE A 78 4.34 10.46 18.13
CA PHE A 78 4.07 11.48 17.15
C PHE A 78 2.58 11.82 17.07
N ARG A 79 2.26 13.11 16.98
CA ARG A 79 0.87 13.58 16.76
C ARG A 79 0.66 13.89 15.29
N GLY A 80 -0.41 13.32 14.72
CA GLY A 80 -0.84 13.65 13.36
C GLY A 80 0.16 13.17 12.28
N VAL A 81 0.64 11.93 12.40
CA VAL A 81 1.49 11.30 11.37
C VAL A 81 0.69 11.19 10.07
N LYS A 82 1.32 11.56 8.97
CA LYS A 82 0.87 11.32 7.61
C LYS A 82 1.81 10.33 6.95
N ALA A 83 1.23 9.32 6.30
CA ALA A 83 1.94 8.31 5.53
C ALA A 83 1.55 8.45 4.05
N LYS A 84 2.48 8.90 3.21
CA LYS A 84 2.22 9.03 1.78
C LYS A 84 3.05 8.02 1.01
N ILE A 85 2.39 7.08 0.35
CA ILE A 85 3.04 6.21 -0.64
C ILE A 85 3.40 7.09 -1.85
N LEU A 86 4.69 7.14 -2.16
CA LEU A 86 5.24 7.95 -3.25
C LEU A 86 5.33 7.16 -4.54
N ALA A 87 5.82 5.92 -4.47
CA ALA A 87 5.85 4.99 -5.60
C ALA A 87 5.73 3.56 -5.10
N THR A 88 5.22 2.68 -5.93
CA THR A 88 5.08 1.24 -5.65
C THR A 88 5.47 0.44 -6.89
N ARG A 89 6.31 -0.56 -6.71
CA ARG A 89 6.72 -1.52 -7.71
C ARG A 89 6.27 -2.91 -7.28
N ILE A 90 5.34 -3.51 -8.01
CA ILE A 90 4.78 -4.82 -7.71
C ILE A 90 5.24 -5.81 -8.77
N THR A 91 5.92 -6.86 -8.34
CA THR A 91 6.30 -8.00 -9.17
C THR A 91 5.52 -9.22 -8.71
N LEU A 92 4.60 -9.70 -9.54
CA LEU A 92 3.87 -10.93 -9.27
C LEU A 92 4.79 -12.11 -9.54
N GLY A 93 4.92 -12.99 -8.54
CA GLY A 93 5.57 -14.30 -8.65
C GLY A 93 4.58 -15.38 -9.07
N GLY A 94 5.00 -16.64 -8.98
CA GLY A 94 4.11 -17.80 -9.17
C GLY A 94 3.30 -18.10 -7.90
N GLU A 95 2.22 -18.86 -8.06
CA GLU A 95 1.46 -19.52 -6.97
C GLU A 95 0.98 -18.62 -5.81
N GLY A 96 0.61 -17.37 -6.11
CA GLY A 96 0.06 -16.48 -5.09
C GLY A 96 1.10 -15.76 -4.25
N GLU A 97 2.29 -15.55 -4.79
CA GLU A 97 3.33 -14.69 -4.19
C GLU A 97 3.49 -13.39 -4.98
N ALA A 98 3.88 -12.33 -4.30
CA ALA A 98 4.29 -11.09 -4.92
C ALA A 98 5.40 -10.41 -4.10
N SER A 99 6.36 -9.80 -4.80
CA SER A 99 7.34 -8.91 -4.20
C SER A 99 6.95 -7.46 -4.47
N VAL A 100 7.05 -6.64 -3.44
CA VAL A 100 6.68 -5.22 -3.50
C VAL A 100 7.80 -4.37 -2.95
N GLU A 101 8.22 -3.38 -3.73
CA GLU A 101 9.07 -2.28 -3.25
C GLU A 101 8.28 -0.99 -3.29
N LEU A 102 8.31 -0.22 -2.21
CA LEU A 102 7.62 1.06 -2.16
C LEU A 102 8.41 2.11 -1.38
N ASP A 103 8.37 3.35 -1.87
CA ASP A 103 8.85 4.51 -1.17
C ASP A 103 7.69 5.19 -0.44
N VAL A 104 7.89 5.47 0.85
CA VAL A 104 6.89 6.10 1.72
C VAL A 104 7.51 7.32 2.38
N ALA A 105 6.82 8.45 2.32
CA ALA A 105 7.15 9.63 3.11
C ALA A 105 6.28 9.66 4.37
N LEU A 106 6.93 9.73 5.54
CA LEU A 106 6.28 9.96 6.82
C LEU A 106 6.55 11.40 7.26
N TYR A 107 5.51 12.17 7.56
CA TYR A 107 5.63 13.56 7.97
C TYR A 107 4.51 13.97 8.92
N SER A 108 4.71 15.09 9.65
CA SER A 108 3.68 15.56 10.57
C SER A 108 2.50 16.21 9.83
N GLY A 109 1.30 16.08 10.38
CA GLY A 109 0.10 16.72 9.81
C GLY A 109 0.19 18.27 9.78
N VAL A 110 1.00 18.88 10.65
CA VAL A 110 1.27 20.33 10.62
C VAL A 110 2.06 20.70 9.37
N ALA A 111 3.09 19.91 9.02
CA ALA A 111 3.84 20.10 7.77
C ALA A 111 2.94 19.95 6.54
N ALA A 112 1.94 19.08 6.59
CA ALA A 112 0.95 18.95 5.52
C ALA A 112 0.10 20.21 5.32
N ALA A 113 -0.27 20.90 6.40
CA ALA A 113 -1.06 22.13 6.33
C ALA A 113 -0.23 23.32 5.81
N LEU A 114 1.08 23.34 6.10
CA LEU A 114 2.00 24.43 5.76
C LEU A 114 2.90 24.10 4.54
N ARG A 115 2.56 23.12 3.74
CA ARG A 115 3.37 22.62 2.60
C ARG A 115 3.98 23.68 1.70
N LYS A 116 3.28 24.79 1.49
CA LYS A 116 3.74 25.89 0.65
C LYS A 116 4.75 26.83 1.34
N ALA A 117 4.81 26.80 2.66
CA ALA A 117 5.62 27.71 3.46
C ALA A 117 6.87 27.07 4.08
N VAL A 118 6.85 25.76 4.28
CA VAL A 118 7.95 24.97 4.87
C VAL A 118 8.41 23.91 3.89
N GLY A 119 9.70 23.67 3.84
CA GLY A 119 10.26 22.52 3.13
C GLY A 119 9.80 21.19 3.76
N PHE A 120 10.10 20.07 3.09
CA PHE A 120 9.80 18.74 3.62
C PHE A 120 10.51 18.53 4.96
N SER A 121 9.71 18.29 5.99
CA SER A 121 10.19 17.91 7.34
C SER A 121 9.59 16.57 7.69
N GLY A 122 10.24 15.52 7.26
CA GLY A 122 9.80 14.15 7.46
C GLY A 122 10.93 13.18 7.13
N GLU A 123 10.60 11.91 7.17
CA GLU A 123 11.52 10.82 6.85
C GLU A 123 10.98 10.03 5.66
N ASN A 124 11.88 9.64 4.76
CA ASN A 124 11.55 8.75 3.67
C ASN A 124 12.01 7.35 4.02
N TYR A 125 11.18 6.37 3.75
CA TYR A 125 11.47 4.96 3.93
C TYR A 125 11.28 4.20 2.64
N ARG A 126 12.14 3.25 2.37
CA ARG A 126 11.91 2.20 1.39
C ARG A 126 11.51 0.94 2.12
N PHE A 127 10.37 0.41 1.72
CA PHE A 127 9.89 -0.89 2.17
C PHE A 127 10.09 -1.92 1.07
N SER A 128 10.53 -3.11 1.45
CA SER A 128 10.57 -4.31 0.62
C SER A 128 9.71 -5.35 1.31
N CYS A 129 8.62 -5.77 0.68
CA CYS A 129 7.65 -6.69 1.27
C CYS A 129 7.46 -7.90 0.36
N VAL A 130 7.24 -9.07 0.99
CA VAL A 130 6.71 -10.25 0.33
C VAL A 130 5.24 -10.36 0.71
N PHE A 131 4.40 -10.57 -0.28
CA PHE A 131 2.98 -10.83 -0.10
C PHE A 131 2.67 -12.28 -0.44
N SER A 132 1.81 -12.89 0.35
CA SER A 132 1.23 -14.21 0.09
C SER A 132 -0.28 -14.11 -0.03
N LYS A 133 -0.88 -14.95 -0.90
CA LYS A 133 -2.31 -15.00 -1.15
C LYS A 133 -2.93 -16.24 -0.52
N ASN A 134 -3.63 -16.07 0.57
CA ASN A 134 -4.46 -17.11 1.18
C ASN A 134 -5.90 -16.58 1.30
N GLY A 135 -6.66 -16.67 0.20
CA GLY A 135 -7.96 -15.99 0.09
C GLY A 135 -7.82 -14.48 -0.15
N ALA A 136 -7.05 -13.78 0.69
CA ALA A 136 -6.67 -12.37 0.52
C ALA A 136 -5.14 -12.23 0.38
N TRP A 137 -4.69 -11.08 -0.15
CA TRP A 137 -3.28 -10.72 -0.16
C TRP A 137 -2.87 -10.17 1.20
N LEU A 138 -1.88 -10.81 1.85
CA LEU A 138 -1.33 -10.44 3.15
C LEU A 138 0.19 -10.33 3.04
N VAL A 139 0.79 -9.45 3.84
CA VAL A 139 2.24 -9.33 3.96
C VAL A 139 2.78 -10.49 4.80
N SER A 140 3.66 -11.30 4.23
CA SER A 140 4.36 -12.40 4.93
C SER A 140 5.73 -12.00 5.43
N GLU A 141 6.41 -11.09 4.73
CA GLU A 141 7.71 -10.56 5.14
C GLU A 141 7.77 -9.05 4.90
N ALA A 142 8.45 -8.32 5.76
CA ALA A 142 8.71 -6.91 5.55
C ALA A 142 10.13 -6.53 5.99
N ARG A 143 10.74 -5.67 5.20
CA ARG A 143 11.98 -4.96 5.51
C ARG A 143 11.79 -3.48 5.20
N TRP A 144 12.40 -2.62 5.98
CA TRP A 144 12.40 -1.19 5.70
C TRP A 144 13.72 -0.55 6.11
N GLU A 145 14.05 0.53 5.46
CA GLU A 145 15.20 1.36 5.76
C GLU A 145 14.85 2.84 5.54
N ALA A 146 15.40 3.71 6.37
CA ALA A 146 15.35 5.13 6.12
C ALA A 146 16.28 5.48 4.95
N ILE A 147 15.77 6.25 4.00
CA ILE A 147 16.54 6.64 2.81
C ILE A 147 16.59 8.15 2.64
N ALA A 148 17.71 8.63 2.10
CA ALA A 148 17.83 10.04 1.72
C ALA A 148 16.89 10.37 0.54
N THR A 149 16.49 11.62 0.44
CA THR A 149 15.58 12.08 -0.63
C THR A 149 16.14 11.77 -2.02
N GLU A 150 17.46 11.85 -2.19
CA GLU A 150 18.16 11.57 -3.46
C GLU A 150 18.13 10.07 -3.83
N SER A 151 17.88 9.21 -2.86
CA SER A 151 17.79 7.75 -3.04
C SER A 151 16.39 7.25 -3.39
N LEU A 152 15.40 8.14 -3.37
CA LEU A 152 14.04 7.82 -3.80
C LEU A 152 13.97 7.38 -5.26
N PHE A 153 12.98 6.56 -5.60
CA PHE A 153 12.69 6.29 -7.00
C PHE A 153 12.40 7.60 -7.76
N PRO A 154 12.73 7.71 -9.06
CA PRO A 154 12.47 8.95 -9.83
C PRO A 154 10.99 9.38 -9.78
N GLU A 155 10.07 8.42 -9.77
CA GLU A 155 8.63 8.65 -9.66
C GLU A 155 8.27 9.25 -8.29
N SER A 156 8.91 8.73 -7.22
CA SER A 156 8.74 9.21 -5.84
C SER A 156 9.19 10.66 -5.70
N LEU A 157 10.35 11.00 -6.26
CA LEU A 157 10.87 12.38 -6.24
C LEU A 157 9.91 13.37 -6.91
N LYS A 158 9.29 12.97 -8.02
CA LYS A 158 8.31 13.82 -8.72
C LYS A 158 7.12 14.12 -7.80
N ILE A 159 6.52 13.09 -7.18
CA ILE A 159 5.37 13.25 -6.29
C ILE A 159 5.75 14.06 -5.05
N LEU A 160 6.94 13.81 -4.48
CA LEU A 160 7.39 14.54 -3.29
C LEU A 160 7.54 16.05 -3.58
N ARG A 161 8.09 16.42 -4.74
CA ARG A 161 8.19 17.82 -5.18
C ARG A 161 6.84 18.47 -5.47
N GLU A 162 5.86 17.71 -5.95
CA GLU A 162 4.49 18.20 -6.10
C GLU A 162 3.83 18.48 -4.74
N LEU A 163 4.14 17.66 -3.74
CA LEU A 163 3.64 17.84 -2.37
C LEU A 163 4.36 18.97 -1.62
N PHE A 164 5.65 19.12 -1.85
CA PHE A 164 6.53 20.07 -1.18
C PHE A 164 7.36 20.84 -2.24
N PRO A 165 6.82 21.91 -2.84
CA PRO A 165 7.49 22.63 -3.94
C PRO A 165 8.82 23.29 -3.56
N ASN A 166 9.11 23.44 -2.28
CA ASN A 166 10.34 24.03 -1.75
C ASN A 166 11.39 22.98 -1.32
N LEU A 167 11.27 21.77 -1.85
CA LEU A 167 12.19 20.66 -1.60
C LEU A 167 13.51 20.86 -2.34
#